data_a901c4a0f0a8fcbc97b421b48dab8af1
#
_entry.id   a901c4a0f0a8fcbc97b421b48dab8af1
#
_cell.length_a   1.000
_cell.length_b   1.000
_cell.length_c   1.000
_cell.angle_alpha   90.00
_cell.angle_beta   90.00
_cell.angle_gamma   90.00
#
_symmetry.space_group_name_H-M   'P 1'
#
loop_
_entity.id
_entity.type
_entity.pdbx_description
1 polymer ?
#
loop_
_entity_poly.entity_id
_entity_poly.type
_entity_poly.pdbx_seq_one_letter_code
_entity_poly.pdbx_strand_id
1 'polypeptide(L)'
;MNQEFPRFLKLSVADRVDVFEAEAERLDTLASYVEKDFWVCWILDVLYNGLPKDRPRILFKGGTSLSKVYGLIERFSEDVDLTIFAEDLGFPRDLDTDPATMSKKQRERLSKDIRSKTGAYISQQLREDLEQIIAKLVSNCAIVVDPECKDSSTLLFSYPSLFDRDDNDYVRSIVKLEGGGRSAVDPHQEYPIEPLIANTLTDWDFSVPNLITIDAQRTFWDKVFILHGLSCGYRDENRLPNDRQRLSRHYYDVAKIYDSEIGKLAVINHDLRERVRQHKLSFFNAAWKKFDEAIPGSFCVAPTGELLEVLRKDYQAMQGMMLGRATEFQQIIAILSELETVINNS
;
A
#
# COMPACT_ATOMS: atom_id res chain seq x y z
N MET A 1 1.88 -7.31 -21.70
CA MET A 1 2.87 -7.83 -20.75
C MET A 1 4.27 -7.69 -21.33
N ASN A 2 5.18 -7.25 -20.51
CA ASN A 2 6.57 -7.01 -20.87
C ASN A 2 7.35 -8.32 -21.06
N GLN A 3 8.09 -8.45 -22.15
CA GLN A 3 8.82 -9.69 -22.54
C GLN A 3 10.19 -9.82 -21.88
N GLU A 4 10.70 -8.75 -21.27
CA GLU A 4 12.02 -8.79 -20.60
C GLU A 4 11.95 -9.61 -19.30
N PHE A 5 10.81 -9.65 -18.61
CA PHE A 5 10.66 -10.51 -17.43
C PHE A 5 10.85 -12.01 -17.75
N PRO A 6 10.12 -12.61 -18.72
CA PRO A 6 10.38 -14.00 -19.11
C PRO A 6 11.79 -14.22 -19.66
N ARG A 7 12.40 -13.22 -20.32
CA ARG A 7 13.76 -13.29 -20.81
C ARG A 7 14.76 -13.37 -19.66
N PHE A 8 14.60 -12.52 -18.63
CA PHE A 8 15.43 -12.54 -17.43
C PHE A 8 15.33 -13.87 -16.67
N LEU A 9 14.11 -14.40 -16.53
CA LEU A 9 13.88 -15.69 -15.86
C LEU A 9 14.52 -16.88 -16.57
N LYS A 10 14.90 -16.76 -17.86
CA LYS A 10 15.64 -17.78 -18.62
C LYS A 10 17.14 -17.72 -18.45
N LEU A 11 17.68 -16.67 -17.83
CA LEU A 11 19.11 -16.62 -17.48
C LEU A 11 19.45 -17.74 -16.49
N SER A 12 20.73 -18.09 -16.39
CA SER A 12 21.17 -19.05 -15.39
C SER A 12 20.84 -18.57 -13.97
N VAL A 13 20.75 -19.49 -13.02
CA VAL A 13 20.54 -19.13 -11.61
C VAL A 13 21.68 -18.22 -11.13
N ALA A 14 22.93 -18.52 -11.50
CA ALA A 14 24.08 -17.70 -11.13
C ALA A 14 23.98 -16.27 -11.66
N ASP A 15 23.69 -16.09 -12.96
CA ASP A 15 23.55 -14.75 -13.55
C ASP A 15 22.45 -13.92 -12.86
N ARG A 16 21.33 -14.55 -12.50
CA ARG A 16 20.24 -13.86 -11.79
C ARG A 16 20.62 -13.48 -10.37
N VAL A 17 21.32 -14.35 -9.65
CA VAL A 17 21.86 -14.07 -8.32
C VAL A 17 22.82 -12.90 -8.38
N ASP A 18 23.78 -12.93 -9.29
CA ASP A 18 24.76 -11.84 -9.47
C ASP A 18 24.09 -10.49 -9.71
N VAL A 19 23.02 -10.43 -10.51
CA VAL A 19 22.25 -9.19 -10.74
C VAL A 19 21.55 -8.70 -9.47
N PHE A 20 20.90 -9.59 -8.72
CA PHE A 20 20.22 -9.21 -7.48
C PHE A 20 21.20 -8.77 -6.40
N GLU A 21 22.36 -9.43 -6.28
CA GLU A 21 23.42 -9.07 -5.33
C GLU A 21 24.06 -7.72 -5.69
N ALA A 22 24.38 -7.46 -6.97
CA ALA A 22 24.93 -6.21 -7.43
C ALA A 22 24.01 -5.01 -7.12
N GLU A 23 22.71 -5.16 -7.38
CA GLU A 23 21.75 -4.10 -7.06
C GLU A 23 21.54 -3.94 -5.54
N ALA A 24 21.55 -5.03 -4.79
CA ALA A 24 21.47 -5.00 -3.33
C ALA A 24 22.67 -4.27 -2.70
N GLU A 25 23.89 -4.52 -3.18
CA GLU A 25 25.10 -3.80 -2.75
C GLU A 25 24.98 -2.28 -3.05
N ARG A 26 24.49 -1.92 -4.24
CA ARG A 26 24.28 -0.52 -4.64
C ARG A 26 23.28 0.22 -3.72
N LEU A 27 22.26 -0.50 -3.24
CA LEU A 27 21.16 0.07 -2.41
C LEU A 27 21.38 -0.11 -0.90
N ASP A 28 22.48 -0.74 -0.48
CA ASP A 28 22.74 -1.12 0.91
C ASP A 28 21.54 -1.88 1.54
N THR A 29 21.12 -2.97 0.84
CA THR A 29 19.96 -3.77 1.22
C THR A 29 20.21 -5.27 0.98
N LEU A 30 19.20 -6.11 1.22
CA LEU A 30 19.31 -7.55 1.01
C LEU A 30 18.94 -7.93 -0.44
N ALA A 31 19.71 -8.84 -1.04
CA ALA A 31 19.42 -9.38 -2.38
C ALA A 31 18.03 -10.01 -2.47
N SER A 32 17.55 -10.60 -1.39
CA SER A 32 16.19 -11.14 -1.29
C SER A 32 15.09 -10.05 -1.37
N TYR A 33 15.38 -8.80 -1.02
CA TYR A 33 14.43 -7.68 -1.19
C TYR A 33 14.42 -7.22 -2.65
N VAL A 34 15.57 -7.21 -3.31
CA VAL A 34 15.65 -6.89 -4.75
C VAL A 34 14.95 -7.97 -5.58
N GLU A 35 15.13 -9.26 -5.24
CA GLU A 35 14.38 -10.36 -5.85
C GLU A 35 12.88 -10.19 -5.67
N LYS A 36 12.43 -9.86 -4.46
CA LYS A 36 11.00 -9.67 -4.18
C LYS A 36 10.44 -8.45 -4.93
N ASP A 37 11.19 -7.37 -5.04
CA ASP A 37 10.82 -6.21 -5.86
C ASP A 37 10.61 -6.57 -7.33
N PHE A 38 11.47 -7.42 -7.89
CA PHE A 38 11.29 -7.97 -9.24
C PHE A 38 9.96 -8.69 -9.38
N TRP A 39 9.62 -9.58 -8.44
CA TRP A 39 8.38 -10.34 -8.46
C TRP A 39 7.14 -9.47 -8.20
N VAL A 40 7.26 -8.41 -7.41
CA VAL A 40 6.22 -7.38 -7.25
C VAL A 40 5.94 -6.69 -8.58
N CYS A 41 6.97 -6.25 -9.31
CA CYS A 41 6.79 -5.62 -10.61
C CYS A 41 6.25 -6.60 -11.65
N TRP A 42 6.71 -7.86 -11.63
CA TRP A 42 6.21 -8.89 -12.52
C TRP A 42 4.71 -9.19 -12.30
N ILE A 43 4.27 -9.37 -11.06
CA ILE A 43 2.84 -9.64 -10.80
C ILE A 43 1.96 -8.43 -11.10
N LEU A 44 2.48 -7.20 -10.94
CA LEU A 44 1.80 -5.99 -11.37
C LEU A 44 1.65 -5.93 -12.90
N ASP A 45 2.67 -6.37 -13.66
CA ASP A 45 2.54 -6.49 -15.13
C ASP A 45 1.47 -7.52 -15.51
N VAL A 46 1.37 -8.64 -14.81
CA VAL A 46 0.29 -9.62 -15.03
C VAL A 46 -1.06 -9.01 -14.73
N LEU A 47 -1.22 -8.28 -13.63
CA LEU A 47 -2.48 -7.66 -13.22
C LEU A 47 -2.96 -6.58 -14.19
N TYR A 48 -2.06 -5.72 -14.67
CA TYR A 48 -2.45 -4.55 -15.46
C TYR A 48 -2.39 -4.80 -16.98
N ASN A 49 -1.52 -5.69 -17.43
CA ASN A 49 -1.28 -5.92 -18.86
C ASN A 49 -1.56 -7.36 -19.32
N GLY A 50 -1.88 -8.27 -18.40
CA GLY A 50 -2.15 -9.68 -18.70
C GLY A 50 -3.61 -10.09 -18.58
N LEU A 51 -4.41 -9.45 -17.73
CA LEU A 51 -5.81 -9.79 -17.53
C LEU A 51 -6.68 -9.50 -18.76
N PRO A 52 -7.78 -10.26 -18.98
CA PRO A 52 -8.77 -9.94 -19.99
C PRO A 52 -9.34 -8.53 -19.81
N LYS A 53 -9.59 -7.84 -20.93
CA LYS A 53 -10.03 -6.42 -20.95
C LYS A 53 -11.42 -6.16 -20.37
N ASP A 54 -12.24 -7.21 -20.25
CA ASP A 54 -13.59 -7.16 -19.69
C ASP A 54 -13.65 -7.34 -18.18
N ARG A 55 -12.49 -7.41 -17.53
CA ARG A 55 -12.40 -7.51 -16.06
C ARG A 55 -12.57 -6.15 -15.38
N PRO A 56 -13.13 -6.13 -14.16
CA PRO A 56 -13.16 -4.94 -13.32
C PRO A 56 -11.78 -4.28 -13.21
N ARG A 57 -11.75 -2.96 -13.35
CA ARG A 57 -10.52 -2.17 -13.22
C ARG A 57 -9.94 -2.32 -11.81
N ILE A 58 -8.64 -2.25 -11.74
CA ILE A 58 -7.86 -2.36 -10.52
C ILE A 58 -7.11 -1.05 -10.31
N LEU A 59 -7.18 -0.50 -9.09
CA LEU A 59 -6.42 0.66 -8.67
C LEU A 59 -5.26 0.21 -7.79
N PHE A 60 -4.05 0.63 -8.11
CA PHE A 60 -2.85 0.44 -7.29
C PHE A 60 -2.72 1.54 -6.25
N LYS A 61 -2.36 1.16 -5.02
CA LYS A 61 -2.27 2.11 -3.91
C LYS A 61 -1.27 1.65 -2.84
N GLY A 62 -1.29 2.32 -1.70
CA GLY A 62 -0.54 1.91 -0.51
C GLY A 62 0.94 2.25 -0.53
N GLY A 63 1.72 1.57 0.32
CA GLY A 63 3.15 1.82 0.47
C GLY A 63 3.94 1.53 -0.80
N THR A 64 3.60 0.45 -1.50
CA THR A 64 4.29 0.06 -2.72
C THR A 64 4.08 1.07 -3.86
N SER A 65 2.90 1.69 -3.98
CA SER A 65 2.70 2.79 -4.93
C SER A 65 3.49 4.05 -4.55
N LEU A 66 3.59 4.38 -3.26
CA LEU A 66 4.41 5.50 -2.79
C LEU A 66 5.90 5.32 -3.10
N SER A 67 6.40 4.10 -3.01
CA SER A 67 7.79 3.77 -3.35
C SER A 67 8.03 3.70 -4.85
N LYS A 68 7.24 2.89 -5.56
CA LYS A 68 7.50 2.55 -6.99
C LYS A 68 7.07 3.62 -7.98
N VAL A 69 5.95 4.29 -7.72
CA VAL A 69 5.40 5.30 -8.64
C VAL A 69 5.92 6.68 -8.30
N TYR A 70 5.91 7.02 -7.01
CA TYR A 70 6.18 8.40 -6.58
C TYR A 70 7.59 8.62 -6.02
N GLY A 71 8.33 7.55 -5.66
CA GLY A 71 9.66 7.69 -5.06
C GLY A 71 9.67 8.43 -3.71
N LEU A 72 8.53 8.43 -2.99
CA LEU A 72 8.33 9.24 -1.80
C LEU A 72 8.81 8.59 -0.51
N ILE A 73 9.01 7.28 -0.52
CA ILE A 73 9.47 6.52 0.64
C ILE A 73 10.65 5.63 0.28
N GLU A 74 11.62 5.55 1.20
CA GLU A 74 12.87 4.80 1.06
C GLU A 74 12.85 3.56 1.96
N ARG A 75 11.70 2.96 2.15
CA ARG A 75 11.55 1.68 2.81
C ARG A 75 11.03 0.64 1.83
N PHE A 76 11.49 -0.58 1.98
CA PHE A 76 10.94 -1.69 1.23
C PHE A 76 9.45 -1.87 1.55
N SER A 77 8.65 -2.03 0.51
CA SER A 77 7.22 -2.30 0.62
C SER A 77 6.89 -3.54 -0.18
N GLU A 78 6.49 -4.58 0.52
CA GLU A 78 6.38 -5.94 0.00
C GLU A 78 4.98 -6.35 -0.42
N ASP A 79 3.98 -5.64 0.09
CA ASP A 79 2.57 -5.92 -0.16
C ASP A 79 2.07 -5.07 -1.34
N VAL A 80 1.21 -5.63 -2.16
CA VAL A 80 0.53 -4.95 -3.26
C VAL A 80 -0.89 -4.63 -2.82
N ASP A 81 -1.13 -3.38 -2.47
CA ASP A 81 -2.46 -2.89 -2.09
C ASP A 81 -3.29 -2.56 -3.34
N LEU A 82 -4.44 -3.19 -3.48
CA LEU A 82 -5.32 -3.06 -4.64
C LEU A 82 -6.73 -2.60 -4.24
N THR A 83 -7.37 -1.84 -5.08
CA THR A 83 -8.80 -1.55 -4.97
C THR A 83 -9.48 -1.89 -6.27
N ILE A 84 -10.49 -2.77 -6.22
CA ILE A 84 -11.36 -3.03 -7.36
C ILE A 84 -12.34 -1.87 -7.48
N PHE A 85 -12.50 -1.30 -8.68
CA PHE A 85 -13.48 -0.26 -8.91
C PHE A 85 -14.87 -0.80 -8.61
N ALA A 86 -15.51 -0.29 -7.56
CA ALA A 86 -16.82 -0.78 -7.11
C ALA A 86 -17.90 -0.58 -8.18
N GLU A 87 -17.78 0.46 -9.01
CA GLU A 87 -18.70 0.70 -10.12
C GLU A 87 -18.70 -0.43 -11.15
N ASP A 88 -17.55 -1.05 -11.41
CA ASP A 88 -17.41 -2.18 -12.33
C ASP A 88 -18.05 -3.47 -11.76
N LEU A 89 -18.30 -3.48 -10.47
CA LEU A 89 -19.07 -4.49 -9.75
C LEU A 89 -20.55 -4.11 -9.57
N GLY A 90 -21.01 -2.99 -10.19
CA GLY A 90 -22.41 -2.54 -10.18
C GLY A 90 -22.80 -1.73 -8.95
N PHE A 91 -21.85 -1.12 -8.25
CA PHE A 91 -22.11 -0.15 -7.18
C PHE A 91 -22.02 1.28 -7.70
N PRO A 92 -22.50 2.29 -6.93
CA PRO A 92 -22.32 3.69 -7.30
C PRO A 92 -20.83 4.04 -7.47
N ARG A 93 -20.53 4.91 -8.43
CA ARG A 93 -19.16 5.35 -8.71
C ARG A 93 -18.56 6.16 -7.57
N ASP A 94 -19.32 7.12 -7.07
CA ASP A 94 -18.85 8.01 -6.02
C ASP A 94 -19.09 7.41 -4.63
N LEU A 95 -18.02 6.86 -4.06
CA LEU A 95 -18.02 6.38 -2.68
C LEU A 95 -17.62 7.48 -1.67
N ASP A 96 -17.21 8.68 -2.14
CA ASP A 96 -16.95 9.86 -1.30
C ASP A 96 -18.28 10.59 -0.98
N THR A 97 -19.34 9.82 -0.71
CA THR A 97 -20.65 10.38 -0.42
C THR A 97 -20.66 11.03 0.96
N ASP A 98 -21.32 12.21 1.05
CA ASP A 98 -21.58 12.86 2.32
C ASP A 98 -22.34 11.89 3.24
N PRO A 99 -21.83 11.59 4.46
CA PRO A 99 -22.50 10.76 5.44
C PRO A 99 -23.94 11.18 5.74
N ALA A 100 -24.27 12.47 5.57
CA ALA A 100 -25.61 13.01 5.77
C ALA A 100 -26.63 12.50 4.74
N THR A 101 -26.19 12.05 3.56
CA THR A 101 -27.06 11.57 2.48
C THR A 101 -27.56 10.14 2.70
N MET A 102 -26.92 9.38 3.61
CA MET A 102 -27.25 7.99 3.88
C MET A 102 -27.37 7.74 5.38
N SER A 103 -28.40 6.97 5.79
CA SER A 103 -28.49 6.50 7.17
C SER A 103 -27.32 5.57 7.52
N LYS A 104 -26.96 5.46 8.79
CA LYS A 104 -25.92 4.53 9.28
C LYS A 104 -26.17 3.10 8.77
N LYS A 105 -27.40 2.63 8.84
CA LYS A 105 -27.78 1.28 8.39
C LYS A 105 -27.57 1.07 6.89
N GLN A 106 -27.84 2.10 6.08
CA GLN A 106 -27.60 2.06 4.63
C GLN A 106 -26.11 1.99 4.32
N ARG A 107 -25.27 2.80 4.99
CA ARG A 107 -23.82 2.76 4.84
C ARG A 107 -23.21 1.41 5.25
N GLU A 108 -23.66 0.86 6.38
CA GLU A 108 -23.21 -0.46 6.84
C GLU A 108 -23.57 -1.57 5.85
N ARG A 109 -24.79 -1.53 5.29
CA ARG A 109 -25.24 -2.49 4.27
C ARG A 109 -24.41 -2.35 2.99
N LEU A 110 -24.28 -1.13 2.46
CA LEU A 110 -23.46 -0.87 1.27
C LEU A 110 -22.01 -1.34 1.46
N SER A 111 -21.41 -1.00 2.60
CA SER A 111 -20.04 -1.42 2.95
C SER A 111 -19.91 -2.95 2.99
N LYS A 112 -20.90 -3.65 3.54
CA LYS A 112 -20.92 -5.12 3.58
C LYS A 112 -21.10 -5.73 2.20
N ASP A 113 -22.00 -5.18 1.39
CA ASP A 113 -22.29 -5.69 0.04
C ASP A 113 -21.07 -5.50 -0.88
N ILE A 114 -20.41 -4.33 -0.84
CA ILE A 114 -19.15 -4.07 -1.56
C ILE A 114 -18.09 -5.08 -1.14
N ARG A 115 -17.85 -5.25 0.16
CA ARG A 115 -16.85 -6.20 0.68
C ARG A 115 -17.11 -7.61 0.20
N SER A 116 -18.34 -8.08 0.32
CA SER A 116 -18.73 -9.43 -0.09
C SER A 116 -18.52 -9.67 -1.58
N LYS A 117 -18.96 -8.71 -2.41
CA LYS A 117 -18.87 -8.86 -3.87
C LYS A 117 -17.42 -8.74 -4.38
N THR A 118 -16.64 -7.85 -3.77
CA THR A 118 -15.21 -7.72 -4.08
C THR A 118 -14.43 -8.97 -3.65
N GLY A 119 -14.66 -9.48 -2.44
CA GLY A 119 -14.02 -10.72 -1.97
C GLY A 119 -14.37 -11.92 -2.86
N ALA A 120 -15.62 -12.06 -3.29
CA ALA A 120 -16.03 -13.10 -4.23
C ALA A 120 -15.32 -12.97 -5.59
N TYR A 121 -15.23 -11.75 -6.15
CA TYR A 121 -14.50 -11.51 -7.40
C TYR A 121 -13.01 -11.88 -7.27
N ILE A 122 -12.36 -11.43 -6.21
CA ILE A 122 -10.92 -11.66 -5.99
C ILE A 122 -10.62 -13.15 -5.79
N SER A 123 -11.39 -13.82 -4.91
CA SER A 123 -11.14 -15.22 -4.54
C SER A 123 -11.53 -16.22 -5.62
N GLN A 124 -12.36 -15.84 -6.57
CA GLN A 124 -12.82 -16.70 -7.67
C GLN A 124 -12.21 -16.24 -9.00
N GLN A 125 -12.85 -15.29 -9.66
CA GLN A 125 -12.51 -14.92 -11.04
C GLN A 125 -11.07 -14.38 -11.19
N LEU A 126 -10.68 -13.41 -10.35
CA LEU A 126 -9.34 -12.84 -10.43
C LEU A 126 -8.26 -13.89 -10.14
N ARG A 127 -8.46 -14.70 -9.09
CA ARG A 127 -7.54 -15.80 -8.77
C ARG A 127 -7.40 -16.80 -9.91
N GLU A 128 -8.52 -17.23 -10.53
CA GLU A 128 -8.51 -18.17 -11.65
C GLU A 128 -7.83 -17.60 -12.89
N ASP A 129 -8.08 -16.34 -13.23
CA ASP A 129 -7.44 -15.67 -14.35
C ASP A 129 -5.91 -15.57 -14.11
N LEU A 130 -5.48 -15.16 -12.92
CA LEU A 130 -4.06 -15.09 -12.55
C LEU A 130 -3.40 -16.47 -12.59
N GLU A 131 -4.03 -17.50 -12.02
CA GLU A 131 -3.52 -18.86 -12.01
C GLU A 131 -3.28 -19.38 -13.45
N GLN A 132 -4.23 -19.15 -14.37
CA GLN A 132 -4.12 -19.54 -15.77
C GLN A 132 -3.01 -18.79 -16.51
N ILE A 133 -2.81 -17.51 -16.22
CA ILE A 133 -1.77 -16.70 -16.86
C ILE A 133 -0.39 -17.09 -16.31
N ILE A 134 -0.26 -17.18 -14.99
CA ILE A 134 0.99 -17.52 -14.31
C ILE A 134 1.49 -18.91 -14.76
N ALA A 135 0.62 -19.91 -14.80
CA ALA A 135 0.98 -21.26 -15.20
C ALA A 135 1.56 -21.37 -16.63
N LYS A 136 1.20 -20.42 -17.52
CA LYS A 136 1.75 -20.36 -18.89
C LYS A 136 3.12 -19.69 -18.98
N LEU A 137 3.46 -18.87 -18.01
CA LEU A 137 4.63 -17.97 -18.05
C LEU A 137 5.79 -18.50 -17.22
N VAL A 138 5.52 -19.02 -16.04
CA VAL A 138 6.54 -19.40 -15.05
C VAL A 138 6.12 -20.68 -14.34
N SER A 139 7.04 -21.64 -14.24
CA SER A 139 6.86 -22.84 -13.43
C SER A 139 7.17 -22.58 -11.96
N ASN A 140 6.61 -23.41 -11.07
CA ASN A 140 6.83 -23.34 -9.61
C ASN A 140 6.36 -22.05 -8.94
N CYS A 141 5.40 -21.33 -9.53
CA CYS A 141 4.65 -20.26 -8.89
C CYS A 141 3.25 -20.75 -8.53
N ALA A 142 2.68 -20.21 -7.46
CA ALA A 142 1.29 -20.50 -7.09
C ALA A 142 0.59 -19.22 -6.62
N ILE A 143 -0.73 -19.18 -6.79
CA ILE A 143 -1.58 -18.13 -6.26
C ILE A 143 -2.76 -18.75 -5.53
N VAL A 144 -2.93 -18.38 -4.26
CA VAL A 144 -3.97 -18.93 -3.39
C VAL A 144 -4.65 -17.81 -2.61
N VAL A 145 -5.87 -18.07 -2.17
CA VAL A 145 -6.55 -17.15 -1.23
C VAL A 145 -5.85 -17.23 0.13
N ASP A 146 -5.59 -16.09 0.75
CA ASP A 146 -5.01 -16.02 2.08
C ASP A 146 -6.01 -16.64 3.10
N PRO A 147 -5.67 -17.75 3.77
CA PRO A 147 -6.56 -18.42 4.72
C PRO A 147 -6.85 -17.58 5.97
N GLU A 148 -6.03 -16.59 6.27
CA GLU A 148 -6.23 -15.67 7.40
C GLU A 148 -7.16 -14.50 7.04
N CYS A 149 -7.42 -14.26 5.75
CA CYS A 149 -8.27 -13.17 5.26
C CYS A 149 -9.76 -13.56 5.33
N LYS A 150 -10.49 -13.02 6.31
CA LYS A 150 -11.89 -13.38 6.60
C LYS A 150 -12.89 -13.07 5.47
N ASP A 151 -12.62 -12.06 4.65
CA ASP A 151 -13.47 -11.64 3.53
C ASP A 151 -12.95 -12.12 2.17
N SER A 152 -11.95 -12.98 2.17
CA SER A 152 -11.35 -13.60 0.97
C SER A 152 -10.87 -12.58 -0.08
N SER A 153 -10.52 -11.37 0.37
CA SER A 153 -10.07 -10.28 -0.50
C SER A 153 -8.56 -10.22 -0.70
N THR A 154 -7.81 -11.19 -0.16
CA THR A 154 -6.36 -11.24 -0.25
C THR A 154 -5.90 -12.51 -0.94
N LEU A 155 -4.96 -12.36 -1.90
CA LEU A 155 -4.28 -13.47 -2.55
C LEU A 155 -2.81 -13.48 -2.16
N LEU A 156 -2.26 -14.69 -2.04
CA LEU A 156 -0.84 -14.95 -1.79
C LEU A 156 -0.23 -15.50 -3.08
N PHE A 157 0.66 -14.73 -3.68
CA PHE A 157 1.47 -15.16 -4.82
C PHE A 157 2.83 -15.64 -4.32
N SER A 158 3.10 -16.94 -4.41
CA SER A 158 4.38 -17.56 -4.08
C SER A 158 5.23 -17.76 -5.33
N TYR A 159 6.53 -17.48 -5.22
CA TYR A 159 7.50 -17.58 -6.29
C TYR A 159 8.73 -18.39 -5.84
N PRO A 160 9.49 -19.01 -6.78
CA PRO A 160 10.70 -19.73 -6.47
C PRO A 160 11.83 -18.76 -6.13
N SER A 161 12.14 -18.60 -4.84
CA SER A 161 13.24 -17.73 -4.40
C SER A 161 14.59 -18.35 -4.69
N LEU A 162 15.57 -17.51 -5.04
CA LEU A 162 16.98 -17.88 -5.24
C LEU A 162 17.82 -17.76 -3.97
N PHE A 163 17.25 -17.13 -2.93
CA PHE A 163 17.94 -16.88 -1.66
C PHE A 163 17.33 -17.75 -0.56
N ASP A 164 18.16 -18.48 0.16
CA ASP A 164 17.75 -19.21 1.36
C ASP A 164 17.24 -18.24 2.42
N ARG A 165 16.16 -18.61 3.06
CA ARG A 165 15.55 -17.82 4.13
C ARG A 165 15.23 -18.70 5.31
N ASP A 166 15.55 -18.21 6.50
CA ASP A 166 15.04 -18.79 7.73
C ASP A 166 13.54 -18.51 7.87
N ASP A 167 12.78 -19.44 8.46
CA ASP A 167 11.35 -19.29 8.75
C ASP A 167 11.02 -18.04 9.61
N ASN A 168 12.06 -17.47 10.24
CA ASN A 168 11.98 -16.26 11.06
C ASN A 168 12.23 -14.95 10.29
N ASP A 169 12.51 -15.00 8.99
CA ASP A 169 12.74 -13.79 8.20
C ASP A 169 11.48 -12.93 8.15
N TYR A 170 11.66 -11.63 8.36
CA TYR A 170 10.60 -10.62 8.35
C TYR A 170 9.88 -10.54 6.99
N VAL A 171 10.58 -10.87 5.90
CA VAL A 171 10.06 -10.85 4.52
C VAL A 171 10.04 -12.26 3.94
N ARG A 172 8.86 -12.80 3.62
CA ARG A 172 8.67 -14.13 3.03
C ARG A 172 8.76 -14.08 1.50
N SER A 173 9.04 -15.23 0.84
CA SER A 173 9.03 -15.41 -0.63
C SER A 173 7.60 -15.45 -1.20
N ILE A 174 6.74 -14.56 -0.72
CA ILE A 174 5.33 -14.44 -1.06
C ILE A 174 5.05 -12.96 -1.27
N VAL A 175 4.44 -12.61 -2.39
CA VAL A 175 3.83 -11.28 -2.58
C VAL A 175 2.37 -11.35 -2.18
N LYS A 176 1.98 -10.51 -1.22
CA LYS A 176 0.60 -10.42 -0.74
C LYS A 176 -0.15 -9.39 -1.57
N LEU A 177 -1.20 -9.82 -2.26
CA LEU A 177 -2.10 -8.96 -3.01
C LEU A 177 -3.31 -8.64 -2.14
N GLU A 178 -3.28 -7.51 -1.44
CA GLU A 178 -4.34 -7.07 -0.53
C GLU A 178 -5.40 -6.29 -1.30
N GLY A 179 -6.50 -6.94 -1.62
CA GLY A 179 -7.59 -6.34 -2.37
C GLY A 179 -8.70 -5.76 -1.51
N GLY A 180 -9.49 -4.89 -2.11
CA GLY A 180 -10.68 -4.32 -1.49
C GLY A 180 -11.50 -3.53 -2.50
N GLY A 181 -12.70 -3.09 -2.13
CA GLY A 181 -13.56 -2.27 -3.01
C GLY A 181 -14.15 -1.05 -2.29
N ARG A 182 -13.81 -0.84 -1.01
CA ARG A 182 -14.35 0.28 -0.22
C ARG A 182 -13.48 1.52 -0.21
N SER A 183 -12.23 1.41 -0.63
CA SER A 183 -11.37 2.57 -0.74
C SER A 183 -11.85 3.46 -1.87
N ALA A 184 -11.72 4.77 -1.70
CA ALA A 184 -11.96 5.69 -2.78
C ALA A 184 -10.92 5.49 -3.89
N VAL A 185 -11.34 5.77 -5.11
CA VAL A 185 -10.53 5.58 -6.31
C VAL A 185 -10.07 6.89 -6.96
N ASP A 186 -10.58 8.02 -6.50
CA ASP A 186 -10.26 9.35 -7.06
C ASP A 186 -9.53 10.25 -6.06
N PRO A 187 -8.62 11.10 -6.54
CA PRO A 187 -8.07 11.17 -7.89
C PRO A 187 -7.07 10.03 -8.18
N HIS A 188 -6.97 9.61 -9.44
CA HIS A 188 -6.00 8.61 -9.90
C HIS A 188 -5.47 8.97 -11.30
N GLN A 189 -4.31 8.41 -11.66
CA GLN A 189 -3.70 8.51 -12.99
C GLN A 189 -3.00 7.18 -13.34
N GLU A 190 -2.63 7.03 -14.61
CA GLU A 190 -1.81 5.91 -15.07
C GLU A 190 -0.33 6.26 -14.98
N TYR A 191 0.47 5.34 -14.43
CA TYR A 191 1.91 5.48 -14.30
C TYR A 191 2.62 4.21 -14.74
N PRO A 192 3.84 4.30 -15.30
CA PRO A 192 4.73 3.16 -15.42
C PRO A 192 5.48 2.93 -14.10
N ILE A 193 5.95 1.69 -13.91
CA ILE A 193 6.93 1.34 -12.88
C ILE A 193 8.03 0.45 -13.47
N GLU A 194 9.13 0.31 -12.73
CA GLU A 194 10.23 -0.60 -13.07
C GLU A 194 10.74 -1.32 -11.82
N PRO A 195 11.24 -2.56 -11.93
CA PRO A 195 11.93 -3.22 -10.84
C PRO A 195 13.28 -2.55 -10.55
N LEU A 196 13.78 -2.70 -9.34
CA LEU A 196 15.08 -2.12 -8.91
C LEU A 196 16.23 -2.57 -9.83
N ILE A 197 16.21 -3.80 -10.32
CA ILE A 197 17.26 -4.33 -11.22
C ILE A 197 17.39 -3.58 -12.55
N ALA A 198 16.41 -2.77 -12.94
CA ALA A 198 16.50 -1.93 -14.13
C ALA A 198 17.68 -0.95 -14.06
N ASN A 199 18.09 -0.55 -12.86
CA ASN A 199 19.28 0.30 -12.67
C ASN A 199 20.60 -0.43 -12.96
N THR A 200 20.65 -1.74 -12.75
CA THR A 200 21.83 -2.59 -13.05
C THR A 200 21.81 -3.08 -14.51
N LEU A 201 20.64 -3.36 -15.04
CA LEU A 201 20.45 -3.87 -16.41
C LEU A 201 19.96 -2.75 -17.35
N THR A 202 20.76 -1.73 -17.56
CA THR A 202 20.38 -0.51 -18.31
C THR A 202 20.05 -0.75 -19.79
N ASP A 203 20.48 -1.88 -20.37
CA ASP A 203 20.16 -2.27 -21.75
C ASP A 203 18.83 -3.04 -21.86
N TRP A 204 18.13 -3.23 -20.75
CA TRP A 204 16.84 -3.94 -20.69
C TRP A 204 15.71 -2.96 -20.35
N ASP A 205 14.61 -3.09 -21.06
CA ASP A 205 13.40 -2.29 -20.77
C ASP A 205 12.40 -3.10 -19.92
N PHE A 206 12.50 -2.97 -18.58
CA PHE A 206 11.59 -3.61 -17.63
C PHE A 206 10.34 -2.77 -17.33
N SER A 207 10.04 -1.75 -18.13
CA SER A 207 8.89 -0.87 -17.87
C SER A 207 7.57 -1.64 -17.85
N VAL A 208 6.81 -1.44 -16.80
CA VAL A 208 5.43 -1.94 -16.63
C VAL A 208 4.49 -0.75 -16.77
N PRO A 209 3.85 -0.54 -17.92
CA PRO A 209 2.96 0.59 -18.16
C PRO A 209 1.55 0.37 -17.61
N ASN A 210 0.72 1.41 -17.70
CA ASN A 210 -0.74 1.40 -17.50
C ASN A 210 -1.20 1.09 -16.07
N LEU A 211 -0.38 1.31 -15.04
CA LEU A 211 -0.82 1.13 -13.66
C LEU A 211 -1.74 2.29 -13.25
N ILE A 212 -3.03 2.05 -13.18
CA ILE A 212 -3.99 3.01 -12.60
C ILE A 212 -3.67 3.15 -11.12
N THR A 213 -3.12 4.29 -10.73
CA THR A 213 -2.57 4.50 -9.38
C THR A 213 -3.25 5.67 -8.69
N ILE A 214 -3.62 5.49 -7.42
CA ILE A 214 -4.19 6.55 -6.59
C ILE A 214 -3.18 7.70 -6.43
N ASP A 215 -3.68 8.94 -6.44
CA ASP A 215 -2.85 10.12 -6.21
C ASP A 215 -2.18 10.09 -4.82
N ALA A 216 -0.91 10.51 -4.77
CA ALA A 216 -0.14 10.50 -3.54
C ALA A 216 -0.69 11.46 -2.49
N GLN A 217 -1.30 12.59 -2.87
CA GLN A 217 -1.98 13.50 -1.94
C GLN A 217 -3.18 12.81 -1.27
N ARG A 218 -3.92 11.95 -2.02
CA ARG A 218 -4.99 11.14 -1.43
C ARG A 218 -4.43 10.14 -0.42
N THR A 219 -3.36 9.44 -0.78
CA THR A 219 -2.69 8.49 0.11
C THR A 219 -2.15 9.19 1.37
N PHE A 220 -1.61 10.40 1.24
CA PHE A 220 -1.20 11.23 2.38
C PHE A 220 -2.35 11.44 3.37
N TRP A 221 -3.49 11.97 2.89
CA TRP A 221 -4.64 12.20 3.75
C TRP A 221 -5.22 10.93 4.33
N ASP A 222 -5.30 9.84 3.53
CA ASP A 222 -5.74 8.54 4.05
C ASP A 222 -4.92 8.08 5.26
N LYS A 223 -3.58 8.30 5.23
CA LYS A 223 -2.68 7.98 6.33
C LYS A 223 -2.76 8.98 7.48
N VAL A 224 -2.88 10.28 7.23
CA VAL A 224 -3.09 11.30 8.28
C VAL A 224 -4.33 10.97 9.11
N PHE A 225 -5.43 10.53 8.48
CA PHE A 225 -6.63 10.09 9.20
C PHE A 225 -6.41 8.81 10.02
N ILE A 226 -5.51 7.91 9.58
CA ILE A 226 -5.12 6.75 10.40
C ILE A 226 -4.38 7.24 11.66
N LEU A 227 -3.42 8.14 11.52
CA LEU A 227 -2.66 8.70 12.64
C LEU A 227 -3.59 9.43 13.61
N HIS A 228 -4.49 10.28 13.10
CA HIS A 228 -5.50 10.97 13.91
C HIS A 228 -6.33 9.99 14.73
N GLY A 229 -6.88 8.95 14.11
CA GLY A 229 -7.68 7.95 14.80
C GLY A 229 -6.89 7.22 15.89
N LEU A 230 -5.63 6.86 15.65
CA LEU A 230 -4.79 6.19 16.64
C LEU A 230 -4.47 7.12 17.83
N SER A 231 -4.12 8.38 17.56
CA SER A 231 -3.80 9.38 18.58
C SER A 231 -5.03 9.76 19.41
N CYS A 232 -6.20 9.94 18.80
CA CYS A 232 -7.44 10.19 19.54
C CYS A 232 -7.87 8.99 20.39
N GLY A 233 -7.81 7.78 19.86
CA GLY A 233 -8.13 6.57 20.59
C GLY A 233 -7.22 6.38 21.82
N TYR A 234 -5.95 6.70 21.71
CA TYR A 234 -5.03 6.69 22.85
C TYR A 234 -5.33 7.82 23.83
N ARG A 235 -5.48 9.05 23.35
CA ARG A 235 -5.73 10.26 24.19
C ARG A 235 -6.99 10.11 25.05
N ASP A 236 -8.11 9.66 24.43
CA ASP A 236 -9.44 9.70 25.05
C ASP A 236 -9.79 8.41 25.77
N GLU A 237 -9.33 7.25 25.27
CA GLU A 237 -9.70 5.92 25.80
C GLU A 237 -8.48 5.11 26.28
N ASN A 238 -7.26 5.68 26.27
CA ASN A 238 -6.01 4.95 26.50
C ASN A 238 -5.89 3.68 25.65
N ARG A 239 -6.43 3.75 24.43
CA ARG A 239 -6.54 2.62 23.52
C ARG A 239 -5.27 2.44 22.71
N LEU A 240 -4.58 1.33 22.95
CA LEU A 240 -3.47 0.91 22.10
C LEU A 240 -3.99 -0.06 21.02
N PRO A 241 -3.38 -0.05 19.81
CA PRO A 241 -3.68 -1.02 18.77
C PRO A 241 -3.47 -2.46 19.24
N ASN A 242 -4.37 -3.37 18.83
CA ASN A 242 -4.24 -4.80 19.14
C ASN A 242 -3.03 -5.41 18.40
N ASP A 243 -2.90 -5.08 17.10
CA ASP A 243 -1.69 -5.35 16.35
C ASP A 243 -0.78 -4.13 16.45
N ARG A 244 0.39 -4.35 16.99
CA ARG A 244 1.40 -3.31 17.24
C ARG A 244 2.55 -3.36 16.25
N GLN A 245 2.53 -4.34 15.34
CA GLN A 245 3.54 -4.50 14.32
C GLN A 245 3.21 -3.65 13.09
N ARG A 246 4.25 -3.15 12.45
CA ARG A 246 4.15 -2.38 11.19
C ARG A 246 3.31 -1.08 11.28
N LEU A 247 3.01 -0.57 12.48
CA LEU A 247 2.27 0.69 12.65
C LEU A 247 3.12 1.90 12.33
N SER A 248 4.38 1.88 12.73
CA SER A 248 5.33 2.98 12.54
C SER A 248 5.53 3.35 11.07
N ARG A 249 5.28 2.40 10.15
CA ARG A 249 5.33 2.67 8.71
C ARG A 249 4.36 3.78 8.28
N HIS A 250 3.19 3.90 8.93
CA HIS A 250 2.25 4.97 8.59
C HIS A 250 2.77 6.34 9.02
N TYR A 251 3.41 6.44 10.18
CA TYR A 251 4.03 7.65 10.70
C TYR A 251 5.23 8.06 9.85
N TYR A 252 6.09 7.11 9.50
CA TYR A 252 7.20 7.32 8.57
C TYR A 252 6.72 7.82 7.20
N ASP A 253 5.73 7.13 6.60
CA ASP A 253 5.21 7.49 5.28
C ASP A 253 4.63 8.91 5.28
N VAL A 254 3.82 9.28 6.30
CA VAL A 254 3.26 10.63 6.41
C VAL A 254 4.37 11.67 6.54
N ALA A 255 5.39 11.43 7.37
CA ALA A 255 6.51 12.35 7.53
C ALA A 255 7.28 12.54 6.22
N LYS A 256 7.59 11.45 5.51
CA LYS A 256 8.31 11.51 4.21
C LYS A 256 7.49 12.20 3.13
N ILE A 257 6.18 11.93 3.04
CA ILE A 257 5.32 12.61 2.07
C ILE A 257 5.22 14.11 2.40
N TYR A 258 5.02 14.47 3.67
CA TYR A 258 4.91 15.87 4.09
C TYR A 258 6.19 16.68 3.79
N ASP A 259 7.36 16.07 3.91
CA ASP A 259 8.64 16.69 3.59
C ASP A 259 8.87 16.93 2.07
N SER A 260 8.00 16.36 1.22
CA SER A 260 8.03 16.53 -0.24
C SER A 260 7.12 17.66 -0.73
N GLU A 261 7.33 18.11 -1.97
CA GLU A 261 6.43 19.06 -2.66
C GLU A 261 4.98 18.54 -2.74
N ILE A 262 4.79 17.23 -2.95
CA ILE A 262 3.47 16.60 -3.00
C ILE A 262 2.75 16.75 -1.66
N GLY A 263 3.46 16.57 -0.55
CA GLY A 263 2.89 16.75 0.79
C GLY A 263 2.53 18.20 1.09
N LYS A 264 3.36 19.16 0.68
CA LYS A 264 3.05 20.60 0.81
C LYS A 264 1.79 20.96 0.03
N LEU A 265 1.65 20.45 -1.20
CA LEU A 265 0.43 20.63 -2.01
C LEU A 265 -0.77 19.93 -1.39
N ALA A 266 -0.60 18.75 -0.81
CA ALA A 266 -1.69 18.02 -0.15
C ALA A 266 -2.27 18.81 1.03
N VAL A 267 -1.42 19.44 1.85
CA VAL A 267 -1.87 20.21 3.03
C VAL A 267 -2.76 21.38 2.66
N ILE A 268 -2.49 22.08 1.58
CA ILE A 268 -3.30 23.21 1.10
C ILE A 268 -4.53 22.77 0.27
N ASN A 269 -4.65 21.49 -0.08
CA ASN A 269 -5.79 20.93 -0.81
C ASN A 269 -6.94 20.60 0.14
N HIS A 270 -7.63 21.62 0.61
CA HIS A 270 -8.69 21.51 1.62
C HIS A 270 -9.88 20.68 1.11
N ASP A 271 -10.20 20.78 -0.18
CA ASP A 271 -11.29 20.02 -0.80
C ASP A 271 -11.01 18.52 -0.76
N LEU A 272 -9.78 18.11 -1.08
CA LEU A 272 -9.37 16.70 -1.01
C LEU A 272 -9.39 16.21 0.44
N ARG A 273 -8.89 16.99 1.40
CA ARG A 273 -8.95 16.68 2.83
C ARG A 273 -10.38 16.38 3.28
N GLU A 274 -11.32 17.27 2.91
CA GLU A 274 -12.72 17.09 3.31
C GLU A 274 -13.35 15.87 2.63
N ARG A 275 -13.09 15.62 1.35
CA ARG A 275 -13.54 14.41 0.65
C ARG A 275 -13.02 13.14 1.35
N VAL A 276 -11.74 13.13 1.76
CA VAL A 276 -11.19 11.99 2.52
C VAL A 276 -11.91 11.83 3.86
N ARG A 277 -12.17 12.92 4.59
CA ARG A 277 -12.91 12.90 5.85
C ARG A 277 -14.31 12.28 5.67
N GLN A 278 -15.07 12.73 4.68
CA GLN A 278 -16.40 12.22 4.38
C GLN A 278 -16.38 10.72 4.06
N HIS A 279 -15.40 10.29 3.25
CA HIS A 279 -15.20 8.89 2.93
C HIS A 279 -14.88 8.05 4.18
N LYS A 280 -13.99 8.53 5.07
CA LYS A 280 -13.67 7.85 6.34
C LYS A 280 -14.90 7.73 7.26
N LEU A 281 -15.71 8.78 7.38
CA LEU A 281 -16.97 8.78 8.12
C LEU A 281 -17.98 7.78 7.55
N SER A 282 -18.02 7.63 6.22
CA SER A 282 -18.95 6.73 5.54
C SER A 282 -18.58 5.26 5.68
N PHE A 283 -17.30 4.89 5.51
CA PHE A 283 -16.88 3.49 5.33
C PHE A 283 -15.95 2.94 6.41
N PHE A 284 -15.28 3.81 7.19
CA PHE A 284 -14.24 3.40 8.15
C PHE A 284 -14.44 3.96 9.56
N ASN A 285 -15.61 4.54 9.82
CA ASN A 285 -15.89 5.20 11.08
C ASN A 285 -15.98 4.21 12.25
N ALA A 286 -15.38 4.62 13.36
CA ALA A 286 -15.58 4.04 14.69
C ALA A 286 -15.48 5.19 15.70
N ALA A 287 -16.31 5.18 16.74
CA ALA A 287 -16.43 6.30 17.67
C ALA A 287 -15.09 6.79 18.25
N TRP A 288 -14.21 5.85 18.56
CA TRP A 288 -12.88 6.15 19.11
C TRP A 288 -11.92 6.83 18.14
N LYS A 289 -12.19 6.77 16.81
CA LYS A 289 -11.33 7.40 15.77
C LYS A 289 -11.59 8.88 15.60
N LYS A 290 -12.71 9.38 16.10
CA LYS A 290 -13.04 10.82 16.11
C LYS A 290 -12.91 11.51 14.75
N PHE A 291 -13.27 10.83 13.65
CA PHE A 291 -13.17 11.41 12.31
C PHE A 291 -14.11 12.61 12.08
N ASP A 292 -15.16 12.75 12.88
CA ASP A 292 -15.99 13.93 12.95
C ASP A 292 -15.25 15.14 13.53
N GLU A 293 -14.30 14.92 14.45
CA GLU A 293 -13.43 15.93 15.04
C GLU A 293 -12.15 16.21 14.21
N ALA A 294 -11.91 15.47 13.13
CA ALA A 294 -10.72 15.65 12.27
C ALA A 294 -10.88 16.86 11.32
N ILE A 295 -10.89 18.04 11.91
CA ILE A 295 -10.99 19.36 11.26
C ILE A 295 -9.86 20.27 11.77
N PRO A 296 -9.53 21.39 11.07
CA PRO A 296 -8.54 22.35 11.55
C PRO A 296 -8.82 22.77 12.99
N GLY A 297 -7.77 22.85 13.79
CA GLY A 297 -7.84 23.13 15.23
C GLY A 297 -7.97 21.90 16.13
N SER A 298 -8.24 20.69 15.58
CA SER A 298 -8.48 19.49 16.39
C SER A 298 -7.81 18.21 15.84
N PHE A 299 -7.01 18.29 14.79
CA PHE A 299 -6.21 17.16 14.36
C PHE A 299 -5.22 16.71 15.44
N CYS A 300 -5.11 15.40 15.64
CA CYS A 300 -4.11 14.75 16.48
C CYS A 300 -3.29 13.81 15.58
N VAL A 301 -2.07 14.18 15.22
CA VAL A 301 -1.20 13.41 14.30
C VAL A 301 0.03 12.89 15.02
N ALA A 302 0.62 13.73 15.87
CA ALA A 302 1.79 13.37 16.65
C ALA A 302 1.41 12.42 17.80
N PRO A 303 2.09 11.25 17.92
CA PRO A 303 1.82 10.31 19.00
C PRO A 303 2.40 10.79 20.33
N THR A 304 1.75 10.44 21.44
CA THR A 304 2.18 10.79 22.79
C THR A 304 2.19 9.57 23.72
N GLY A 305 2.83 9.70 24.89
CA GLY A 305 2.77 8.72 25.97
C GLY A 305 3.18 7.31 25.54
N GLU A 306 2.41 6.29 25.96
CA GLU A 306 2.71 4.88 25.67
C GLU A 306 2.60 4.55 24.17
N LEU A 307 1.73 5.22 23.43
CA LEU A 307 1.63 5.05 21.96
C LEU A 307 2.97 5.41 21.29
N LEU A 308 3.63 6.50 21.73
CA LEU A 308 4.95 6.88 21.22
C LEU A 308 6.00 5.79 21.47
N GLU A 309 5.99 5.17 22.66
CA GLU A 309 6.94 4.10 22.98
C GLU A 309 6.68 2.80 22.19
N VAL A 310 5.42 2.47 21.97
CA VAL A 310 5.04 1.35 21.08
C VAL A 310 5.56 1.58 19.67
N LEU A 311 5.36 2.78 19.13
CA LEU A 311 5.81 3.13 17.79
C LEU A 311 7.33 3.18 17.66
N ARG A 312 8.05 3.62 18.72
CA ARG A 312 9.52 3.61 18.75
C ARG A 312 10.07 2.18 18.60
N LYS A 313 9.50 1.22 19.34
CA LYS A 313 9.90 -0.18 19.28
C LYS A 313 9.60 -0.80 17.92
N ASP A 314 8.43 -0.52 17.38
CA ASP A 314 8.02 -0.99 16.06
C ASP A 314 8.90 -0.39 14.94
N TYR A 315 9.27 0.89 15.07
CA TYR A 315 10.18 1.55 14.13
C TYR A 315 11.59 0.92 14.15
N GLN A 316 12.09 0.57 15.33
CA GLN A 316 13.38 -0.13 15.43
C GLN A 316 13.35 -1.48 14.70
N ALA A 317 12.25 -2.24 14.83
CA ALA A 317 12.08 -3.49 14.09
C ALA A 317 11.96 -3.27 12.56
N MET A 318 11.41 -2.13 12.13
CA MET A 318 11.26 -1.77 10.72
C MET A 318 12.58 -1.31 10.06
N GLN A 319 13.62 -0.95 10.83
CA GLN A 319 14.87 -0.42 10.26
C GLN A 319 15.53 -1.37 9.25
N GLY A 320 15.39 -2.69 9.43
CA GLY A 320 15.88 -3.67 8.46
C GLY A 320 15.20 -3.64 7.09
N MET A 321 14.10 -2.88 6.94
CA MET A 321 13.41 -2.69 5.66
C MET A 321 13.80 -1.38 4.96
N MET A 322 14.66 -0.56 5.53
CA MET A 322 15.08 0.70 4.89
C MET A 322 16.04 0.42 3.73
N LEU A 323 15.86 1.17 2.66
CA LEU A 323 16.80 1.24 1.54
C LEU A 323 17.79 2.37 1.86
N GLY A 324 19.03 2.03 2.18
CA GLY A 324 20.01 2.98 2.65
C GLY A 324 19.80 3.43 4.11
N ARG A 325 20.22 4.65 4.43
CA ARG A 325 20.22 5.16 5.81
C ARG A 325 18.82 5.49 6.32
N ALA A 326 18.42 4.85 7.41
CA ALA A 326 17.14 5.12 8.06
C ALA A 326 17.07 6.56 8.64
N THR A 327 15.92 7.22 8.49
CA THR A 327 15.62 8.49 9.16
C THR A 327 15.51 8.27 10.68
N GLU A 328 16.08 9.14 11.49
CA GLU A 328 15.97 9.02 12.94
C GLU A 328 14.52 9.17 13.42
N PHE A 329 14.09 8.31 14.35
CA PHE A 329 12.70 8.32 14.84
C PHE A 329 12.27 9.67 15.41
N GLN A 330 13.18 10.36 16.15
CA GLN A 330 12.93 11.70 16.69
C GLN A 330 12.65 12.74 15.59
N GLN A 331 13.33 12.62 14.46
CA GLN A 331 13.10 13.51 13.32
C GLN A 331 11.71 13.28 12.71
N ILE A 332 11.28 12.01 12.59
CA ILE A 332 9.92 11.69 12.15
C ILE A 332 8.87 12.35 13.06
N ILE A 333 9.05 12.23 14.39
CA ILE A 333 8.13 12.83 15.36
C ILE A 333 8.12 14.35 15.28
N ALA A 334 9.27 14.98 15.09
CA ALA A 334 9.36 16.44 14.91
C ALA A 334 8.60 16.92 13.67
N ILE A 335 8.76 16.22 12.53
CA ILE A 335 8.03 16.51 11.29
C ILE A 335 6.51 16.36 11.49
N LEU A 336 6.06 15.32 12.19
CA LEU A 336 4.64 15.10 12.46
C LEU A 336 4.04 16.15 13.40
N SER A 337 4.82 16.65 14.37
CA SER A 337 4.40 17.74 15.25
C SER A 337 4.28 19.08 14.51
N GLU A 338 5.19 19.34 13.57
CA GLU A 338 5.09 20.48 12.66
C GLU A 338 3.84 20.36 11.77
N LEU A 339 3.64 19.20 11.15
CA LEU A 339 2.46 18.93 10.32
C LEU A 339 1.16 19.17 11.11
N GLU A 340 1.06 18.63 12.34
CA GLU A 340 -0.10 18.84 13.21
C GLU A 340 -0.38 20.33 13.44
N THR A 341 0.69 21.10 13.72
CA THR A 341 0.57 22.56 13.88
C THR A 341 0.07 23.25 12.61
N VAL A 342 0.60 22.87 11.44
CA VAL A 342 0.25 23.49 10.16
C VAL A 342 -1.19 23.19 9.79
N ILE A 343 -1.64 21.93 9.88
CA ILE A 343 -3.03 21.57 9.51
C ILE A 343 -4.07 22.09 10.50
N ASN A 344 -3.69 22.34 11.75
CA ASN A 344 -4.58 22.94 12.76
C ASN A 344 -4.71 24.45 12.61
N ASN A 345 -3.79 25.09 11.93
CA ASN A 345 -3.82 26.53 11.64
C ASN A 345 -4.29 26.86 10.20
N SER A 346 -4.71 25.84 9.42
CA SER A 346 -5.07 25.98 7.99
C SER A 346 -6.56 26.29 7.75
#